data_af1f0ef19f4daf04e4b5af7ce4426cb9
#
_entry.id   af1f0ef19f4daf04e4b5af7ce4426cb9
#
_cell.length_a   1.000
_cell.length_b   1.000
_cell.length_c   1.000
_cell.angle_alpha   90.00
_cell.angle_beta   90.00
_cell.angle_gamma   90.00
#
_symmetry.space_group_name_H-M   'P 1'
#
loop_
_entity.id
_entity.type
_entity.pdbx_description
1 polymer ?
#
loop_
_entity_poly.entity_id
_entity_poly.type
_entity_poly.pdbx_seq_one_letter_code
_entity_poly.pdbx_strand_id
1 'polypeptide(L)'
;MIVIGIAGVVGVLVAMLSMSTGLNKTLTATGDPNRAIILRGGSNGELASFLDRSSSTLIKQDPAIARHPDGLPFASGELIVITEVPRKGQSSGANVSLRGVEPKGFDIRPELNILQGRKFKPGLRELMVGAGAYKQFDGLQVGSKLKFRGSYWDVVGVFETKDAHDSELWADLDTVQSAFGRSGMSSVVVRLNYSKAFDDLKRRLSADPQLTVDVKTEQDYFSSQSSSLSSQIGSLSNIVTCIM
;
A
#
# COMPACT_ATOMS: atom_id res chain seq x y z
N MET A 1 33.64 -13.50 -28.68
CA MET A 1 32.65 -14.17 -27.79
C MET A 1 32.75 -13.70 -26.35
N ILE A 2 33.91 -13.67 -25.69
CA ILE A 2 34.08 -13.25 -24.27
C ILE A 2 33.60 -11.83 -24.02
N VAL A 3 33.90 -10.86 -24.89
CA VAL A 3 33.48 -9.44 -24.72
C VAL A 3 31.96 -9.29 -24.74
N ILE A 4 31.26 -10.04 -25.59
CA ILE A 4 29.77 -10.00 -25.66
C ILE A 4 29.16 -10.59 -24.37
N GLY A 5 29.76 -11.66 -23.84
CA GLY A 5 29.35 -12.25 -22.58
C GLY A 5 29.47 -11.26 -21.41
N ILE A 6 30.64 -10.63 -21.28
CA ILE A 6 30.89 -9.62 -20.22
C ILE A 6 29.97 -8.42 -20.37
N ALA A 7 29.76 -7.91 -21.58
CA ALA A 7 28.85 -6.79 -21.83
C ALA A 7 27.41 -7.13 -21.45
N GLY A 8 26.93 -8.36 -21.72
CA GLY A 8 25.61 -8.84 -21.32
C GLY A 8 25.45 -8.85 -19.81
N VAL A 9 26.44 -9.36 -19.09
CA VAL A 9 26.39 -9.43 -17.61
C VAL A 9 26.42 -8.05 -16.98
N VAL A 10 27.33 -7.18 -17.44
CA VAL A 10 27.38 -5.79 -16.96
C VAL A 10 26.04 -5.08 -17.23
N GLY A 11 25.42 -5.31 -18.40
CA GLY A 11 24.11 -4.77 -18.73
C GLY A 11 23.01 -5.22 -17.76
N VAL A 12 22.97 -6.50 -17.40
CA VAL A 12 22.01 -7.05 -16.42
C VAL A 12 22.26 -6.46 -15.03
N LEU A 13 23.53 -6.39 -14.59
CA LEU A 13 23.87 -5.79 -13.29
C LEU A 13 23.46 -4.32 -13.20
N VAL A 14 23.75 -3.53 -14.22
CA VAL A 14 23.35 -2.12 -14.29
C VAL A 14 21.84 -1.98 -14.26
N ALA A 15 21.11 -2.82 -14.99
CA ALA A 15 19.64 -2.82 -15.00
C ALA A 15 19.07 -3.15 -13.61
N MET A 16 19.61 -4.18 -12.93
CA MET A 16 19.20 -4.55 -11.56
C MET A 16 19.47 -3.44 -10.55
N LEU A 17 20.65 -2.82 -10.59
CA LEU A 17 21.01 -1.72 -9.70
C LEU A 17 20.16 -0.48 -9.95
N SER A 18 19.87 -0.16 -11.21
CA SER A 18 18.99 0.96 -11.58
C SER A 18 17.56 0.74 -11.09
N MET A 19 17.05 -0.49 -11.23
CA MET A 19 15.72 -0.88 -10.73
C MET A 19 15.66 -0.79 -9.20
N SER A 20 16.69 -1.28 -8.50
CA SER A 20 16.80 -1.18 -7.04
C SER A 20 16.82 0.28 -6.58
N THR A 21 17.60 1.13 -7.25
CA THR A 21 17.69 2.56 -6.91
C THR A 21 16.38 3.29 -7.16
N GLY A 22 15.69 3.00 -8.26
CA GLY A 22 14.36 3.56 -8.59
C GLY A 22 13.30 3.16 -7.55
N LEU A 23 13.27 1.89 -7.18
CA LEU A 23 12.34 1.37 -6.16
C LEU A 23 12.62 2.00 -4.79
N ASN A 24 13.89 2.06 -4.37
CA ASN A 24 14.31 2.72 -3.14
C ASN A 24 13.84 4.17 -3.11
N LYS A 25 14.07 4.93 -4.17
CA LYS A 25 13.66 6.33 -4.24
C LYS A 25 12.14 6.50 -4.10
N THR A 26 11.36 5.64 -4.74
CA THR A 26 9.89 5.69 -4.64
C THR A 26 9.42 5.34 -3.24
N LEU A 27 9.90 4.24 -2.66
CA LEU A 27 9.47 3.78 -1.34
C LEU A 27 9.93 4.71 -0.21
N THR A 28 11.13 5.28 -0.27
CA THR A 28 11.60 6.25 0.73
C THR A 28 10.91 7.61 0.61
N ALA A 29 10.36 7.94 -0.55
CA ALA A 29 9.52 9.12 -0.74
C ALA A 29 8.06 8.88 -0.30
N THR A 30 7.67 7.62 -0.06
CA THR A 30 6.33 7.25 0.37
C THR A 30 6.20 7.41 1.88
N GLY A 31 5.06 7.93 2.31
CA GLY A 31 4.71 8.07 3.72
C GLY A 31 4.99 9.45 4.30
N ASP A 32 4.23 9.76 5.35
CA ASP A 32 4.32 10.99 6.11
C ASP A 32 4.80 10.65 7.55
N PRO A 33 5.79 11.36 8.11
CA PRO A 33 6.24 11.14 9.48
C PRO A 33 5.16 11.45 10.53
N ASN A 34 4.11 12.19 10.18
CA ASN A 34 2.96 12.44 11.04
C ASN A 34 1.84 11.40 10.89
N ARG A 35 2.05 10.38 10.04
CA ARG A 35 1.18 9.22 9.94
C ARG A 35 1.86 8.01 10.55
N ALA A 36 1.08 7.23 11.31
CA ALA A 36 1.52 5.94 11.80
C ALA A 36 0.70 4.83 11.14
N ILE A 37 1.37 3.73 10.82
CA ILE A 37 0.78 2.49 10.38
C ILE A 37 0.90 1.46 11.47
N ILE A 38 -0.20 0.82 11.81
CA ILE A 38 -0.30 -0.20 12.83
C ILE A 38 -0.63 -1.53 12.15
N LEU A 39 0.20 -2.52 12.41
CA LEU A 39 0.12 -3.87 11.87
C LEU A 39 -0.03 -4.86 13.02
N ARG A 40 -0.41 -6.10 12.72
CA ARG A 40 -0.27 -7.19 13.68
C ARG A 40 1.19 -7.37 14.06
N GLY A 41 1.46 -7.58 15.34
CA GLY A 41 2.81 -7.82 15.87
C GLY A 41 3.50 -8.99 15.18
N GLY A 42 4.75 -8.79 14.79
CA GLY A 42 5.56 -9.78 14.07
C GLY A 42 5.24 -9.93 12.58
N SER A 43 4.38 -9.07 12.01
CA SER A 43 4.09 -9.10 10.57
C SER A 43 5.17 -8.38 9.77
N ASN A 44 5.63 -9.01 8.68
CA ASN A 44 6.64 -8.43 7.79
C ASN A 44 6.09 -7.36 6.83
N GLY A 45 4.77 -7.19 6.78
CA GLY A 45 4.08 -6.22 5.92
C GLY A 45 2.57 -6.40 5.95
N GLU A 46 1.86 -5.51 5.29
CA GLU A 46 0.39 -5.47 5.27
C GLU A 46 -0.25 -6.76 4.74
N LEU A 47 0.33 -7.39 3.71
CA LEU A 47 -0.19 -8.65 3.13
C LEU A 47 -0.17 -9.83 4.12
N ALA A 48 0.76 -9.83 5.06
CA ALA A 48 0.91 -10.87 6.09
C ALA A 48 0.25 -10.48 7.43
N SER A 49 -0.30 -9.28 7.52
CA SER A 49 -0.92 -8.73 8.71
C SER A 49 -2.42 -8.95 8.71
N PHE A 50 -2.96 -9.22 9.90
CA PHE A 50 -4.39 -9.34 10.15
C PHE A 50 -4.74 -8.69 11.49
N LEU A 51 -5.58 -7.68 11.44
CA LEU A 51 -6.20 -7.01 12.58
C LEU A 51 -7.71 -7.22 12.51
N ASP A 52 -8.32 -7.64 13.60
CA ASP A 52 -9.76 -7.74 13.68
C ASP A 52 -10.44 -6.36 13.91
N ARG A 53 -11.76 -6.32 13.85
CA ARG A 53 -12.53 -5.07 14.03
C ARG A 53 -12.41 -4.53 15.46
N SER A 54 -12.28 -5.38 16.46
CA SER A 54 -12.13 -4.97 17.86
C SER A 54 -10.78 -4.28 18.08
N SER A 55 -9.70 -4.87 17.62
CA SER A 55 -8.36 -4.26 17.64
C SER A 55 -8.32 -2.92 16.92
N SER A 56 -8.93 -2.84 15.72
CA SER A 56 -9.02 -1.59 14.98
C SER A 56 -9.78 -0.50 15.74
N THR A 57 -10.87 -0.87 16.42
CA THR A 57 -11.66 0.07 17.21
C THR A 57 -10.86 0.60 18.40
N LEU A 58 -10.15 -0.26 19.13
CA LEU A 58 -9.29 0.13 20.24
C LEU A 58 -8.18 1.07 19.78
N ILE A 59 -7.48 0.73 18.69
CA ILE A 59 -6.43 1.56 18.11
C ILE A 59 -6.96 2.98 17.79
N LYS A 60 -8.12 3.09 17.14
CA LYS A 60 -8.70 4.37 16.72
C LYS A 60 -9.14 5.26 17.88
N GLN A 61 -9.26 4.73 19.09
CA GLN A 61 -9.63 5.50 20.28
C GLN A 61 -8.43 6.20 20.95
N ASP A 62 -7.20 5.87 20.54
CA ASP A 62 -6.00 6.44 21.17
C ASP A 62 -5.97 7.98 21.07
N PRO A 63 -5.66 8.68 22.18
CA PRO A 63 -5.66 10.15 22.23
C PRO A 63 -4.53 10.82 21.42
N ALA A 64 -3.51 10.06 20.98
CA ALA A 64 -2.47 10.59 20.10
C ALA A 64 -2.96 10.81 18.66
N ILE A 65 -4.11 10.24 18.32
CA ILE A 65 -4.68 10.34 16.98
C ILE A 65 -5.43 11.66 16.84
N ALA A 66 -5.14 12.38 15.77
CA ALA A 66 -5.83 13.61 15.41
C ALA A 66 -7.33 13.32 15.19
N ARG A 67 -8.16 14.32 15.51
CA ARG A 67 -9.61 14.20 15.32
C ARG A 67 -10.15 15.28 14.40
N HIS A 68 -11.14 14.89 13.62
CA HIS A 68 -11.94 15.81 12.82
C HIS A 68 -12.78 16.74 13.72
N PRO A 69 -13.30 17.85 13.19
CA PRO A 69 -14.23 18.70 13.93
C PRO A 69 -15.50 17.99 14.41
N ASP A 70 -15.90 16.89 13.75
CA ASP A 70 -17.02 16.04 14.16
C ASP A 70 -16.64 15.02 15.27
N GLY A 71 -15.40 15.07 15.78
CA GLY A 71 -14.89 14.20 16.83
C GLY A 71 -14.40 12.83 16.36
N LEU A 72 -14.60 12.46 15.09
CA LEU A 72 -14.12 11.20 14.55
C LEU A 72 -12.58 11.22 14.39
N PRO A 73 -11.89 10.08 14.62
CA PRO A 73 -10.45 10.02 14.46
C PRO A 73 -10.03 10.13 12.99
N PHE A 74 -8.91 10.79 12.73
CA PHE A 74 -8.19 10.68 11.46
C PHE A 74 -7.51 9.31 11.40
N ALA A 75 -8.30 8.28 11.16
CA ALA A 75 -7.89 6.90 11.13
C ALA A 75 -8.65 6.14 10.04
N SER A 76 -7.98 5.17 9.40
CA SER A 76 -8.54 4.28 8.40
C SER A 76 -8.06 2.86 8.65
N GLY A 77 -9.00 1.91 8.77
CA GLY A 77 -8.68 0.51 8.59
C GLY A 77 -8.49 0.24 7.11
N GLU A 78 -7.46 -0.50 6.76
CA GLU A 78 -7.13 -0.78 5.37
C GLU A 78 -6.87 -2.27 5.16
N LEU A 79 -7.33 -2.80 4.01
CA LEU A 79 -7.11 -4.19 3.63
C LEU A 79 -6.38 -4.22 2.29
N ILE A 80 -5.22 -4.87 2.24
CA ILE A 80 -4.52 -5.13 0.98
C ILE A 80 -4.78 -6.57 0.54
N VAL A 81 -5.19 -6.71 -0.71
CA VAL A 81 -5.30 -7.99 -1.43
C VAL A 81 -4.65 -7.87 -2.80
N ILE A 82 -4.25 -9.00 -3.36
CA ILE A 82 -3.70 -9.04 -4.72
C ILE A 82 -4.80 -9.47 -5.68
N THR A 83 -4.92 -8.76 -6.79
CA THR A 83 -5.78 -9.11 -7.92
C THR A 83 -4.97 -9.10 -9.21
N GLU A 84 -5.48 -9.75 -10.24
CA GLU A 84 -4.86 -9.80 -11.56
C GLU A 84 -5.58 -8.85 -12.51
N VAL A 85 -4.81 -8.03 -13.22
CA VAL A 85 -5.32 -7.06 -14.20
C VAL A 85 -4.53 -7.24 -15.51
N PRO A 86 -5.18 -7.18 -16.69
CA PRO A 86 -4.49 -7.26 -17.97
C PRO A 86 -3.43 -6.17 -18.11
N ARG A 87 -2.21 -6.54 -18.51
CA ARG A 87 -1.12 -5.59 -18.70
C ARG A 87 -1.10 -5.10 -20.15
N LYS A 88 -0.88 -3.80 -20.34
CA LYS A 88 -0.80 -3.20 -21.69
C LYS A 88 0.22 -3.90 -22.57
N GLY A 89 -0.20 -4.30 -23.79
CA GLY A 89 0.65 -4.94 -24.76
C GLY A 89 1.08 -6.38 -24.41
N GLN A 90 0.46 -7.02 -23.42
CA GLN A 90 0.73 -8.42 -23.06
C GLN A 90 -0.57 -9.22 -23.01
N SER A 91 -0.49 -10.51 -23.39
CA SER A 91 -1.63 -11.43 -23.32
C SER A 91 -1.89 -11.98 -21.91
N SER A 92 -0.94 -11.84 -20.99
CA SER A 92 -1.05 -12.28 -19.60
C SER A 92 -1.39 -11.10 -18.69
N GLY A 93 -2.18 -11.36 -17.65
CA GLY A 93 -2.39 -10.43 -16.56
C GLY A 93 -1.16 -10.32 -15.66
N ALA A 94 -1.12 -9.27 -14.86
CA ALA A 94 -0.13 -9.13 -13.81
C ALA A 94 -0.81 -8.76 -12.48
N ASN A 95 -0.13 -9.12 -11.40
CA ASN A 95 -0.60 -8.84 -10.05
C ASN A 95 -0.57 -7.34 -9.74
N VAL A 96 -1.68 -6.83 -9.22
CA VAL A 96 -1.84 -5.46 -8.75
C VAL A 96 -2.42 -5.49 -7.34
N SER A 97 -1.94 -4.62 -6.47
CA SER A 97 -2.50 -4.43 -5.14
C SER A 97 -3.85 -3.73 -5.25
N LEU A 98 -4.87 -4.33 -4.65
CA LEU A 98 -6.16 -3.69 -4.41
C LEU A 98 -6.25 -3.37 -2.91
N ARG A 99 -6.36 -2.08 -2.60
CA ARG A 99 -6.50 -1.56 -1.24
C ARG A 99 -7.96 -1.23 -0.97
N GLY A 100 -8.56 -1.93 0.00
CA GLY A 100 -9.83 -1.53 0.61
C GLY A 100 -9.55 -0.44 1.65
N VAL A 101 -10.21 0.69 1.54
CA VAL A 101 -9.99 1.87 2.39
C VAL A 101 -11.32 2.32 2.99
N GLU A 102 -11.33 2.67 4.26
CA GLU A 102 -12.50 3.31 4.87
C GLU A 102 -12.72 4.73 4.28
N PRO A 103 -13.96 5.24 4.27
CA PRO A 103 -14.26 6.56 3.68
C PRO A 103 -13.39 7.71 4.23
N LYS A 104 -13.03 7.66 5.52
CA LYS A 104 -12.13 8.65 6.17
C LYS A 104 -10.65 8.49 5.78
N GLY A 105 -10.26 7.41 5.10
CA GLY A 105 -8.89 7.19 4.62
C GLY A 105 -8.39 8.24 3.64
N PHE A 106 -9.30 8.90 2.91
CA PHE A 106 -8.95 10.03 2.05
C PHE A 106 -8.54 11.28 2.83
N ASP A 107 -9.13 11.48 4.01
CA ASP A 107 -8.87 12.67 4.82
C ASP A 107 -7.50 12.59 5.53
N ILE A 108 -6.96 11.37 5.65
CA ILE A 108 -5.62 11.12 6.21
C ILE A 108 -4.53 11.49 5.20
N ARG A 109 -4.85 11.45 3.90
CA ARG A 109 -3.90 11.67 2.79
C ARG A 109 -4.27 12.91 1.98
N PRO A 110 -3.98 14.12 2.50
CA PRO A 110 -4.31 15.38 1.82
C PRO A 110 -3.55 15.57 0.49
N GLU A 111 -2.44 14.84 0.30
CA GLU A 111 -1.66 14.83 -0.94
C GLU A 111 -2.34 14.09 -2.09
N LEU A 112 -3.37 13.27 -1.81
CA LEU A 112 -4.10 12.54 -2.85
C LEU A 112 -4.89 13.51 -3.72
N ASN A 113 -4.54 13.54 -5.00
CA ASN A 113 -5.20 14.35 -6.02
C ASN A 113 -6.01 13.47 -6.98
N ILE A 114 -7.23 13.87 -7.28
CA ILE A 114 -8.07 13.19 -8.27
C ILE A 114 -7.79 13.81 -9.64
N LEU A 115 -7.22 13.01 -10.53
CA LEU A 115 -6.89 13.43 -11.89
C LEU A 115 -8.09 13.34 -12.83
N GLN A 116 -8.93 12.32 -12.65
CA GLN A 116 -10.12 12.07 -13.48
C GLN A 116 -11.23 11.44 -12.64
N GLY A 117 -12.47 11.72 -12.98
CA GLY A 117 -13.62 11.10 -12.34
C GLY A 117 -13.87 11.58 -10.92
N ARG A 118 -14.12 10.65 -10.02
CA ARG A 118 -14.50 10.92 -8.62
C ARG A 118 -14.02 9.84 -7.66
N LYS A 119 -14.14 10.11 -6.35
CA LYS A 119 -13.98 9.09 -5.30
C LYS A 119 -15.05 8.01 -5.45
N PHE A 120 -14.72 6.78 -5.04
CA PHE A 120 -15.70 5.70 -4.92
C PHE A 120 -16.73 6.01 -3.84
N LYS A 121 -17.92 5.42 -3.96
CA LYS A 121 -18.98 5.51 -2.95
C LYS A 121 -18.92 4.27 -2.05
N PRO A 122 -19.05 4.42 -0.73
CA PRO A 122 -19.11 3.30 0.19
C PRO A 122 -20.22 2.30 -0.17
N GLY A 123 -19.94 1.01 -0.01
CA GLY A 123 -20.87 -0.09 -0.28
C GLY A 123 -21.04 -0.44 -1.75
N LEU A 124 -20.39 0.27 -2.69
CA LEU A 124 -20.47 -0.03 -4.11
C LEU A 124 -19.16 -0.67 -4.60
N ARG A 125 -19.26 -1.51 -5.62
CA ARG A 125 -18.10 -2.08 -6.33
C ARG A 125 -17.52 -1.07 -7.29
N GLU A 126 -16.98 -0.01 -6.76
CA GLU A 126 -16.34 1.07 -7.49
C GLU A 126 -14.84 1.08 -7.17
N LEU A 127 -14.04 1.38 -8.20
CA LEU A 127 -12.58 1.45 -8.12
C LEU A 127 -12.07 2.84 -8.43
N MET A 128 -11.10 3.28 -7.67
CA MET A 128 -10.18 4.32 -8.07
C MET A 128 -8.84 3.69 -8.45
N VAL A 129 -8.19 4.23 -9.45
CA VAL A 129 -6.97 3.70 -10.04
C VAL A 129 -5.83 4.68 -9.81
N GLY A 130 -4.72 4.25 -9.25
CA GLY A 130 -3.51 5.05 -9.15
C GLY A 130 -2.91 5.38 -10.53
N ALA A 131 -2.34 6.55 -10.68
CA ALA A 131 -1.81 7.05 -11.95
C ALA A 131 -0.73 6.14 -12.57
N GLY A 132 0.05 5.46 -11.74
CA GLY A 132 1.03 4.46 -12.16
C GLY A 132 0.37 3.19 -12.72
N ALA A 133 -0.64 2.67 -12.01
CA ALA A 133 -1.42 1.52 -12.49
C ALA A 133 -2.16 1.85 -13.78
N TYR A 134 -2.76 3.03 -13.87
CA TYR A 134 -3.45 3.52 -15.08
C TYR A 134 -2.56 3.51 -16.34
N LYS A 135 -1.27 3.84 -16.17
CA LYS A 135 -0.29 3.84 -17.27
C LYS A 135 0.12 2.43 -17.71
N GLN A 136 0.12 1.46 -16.79
CA GLN A 136 0.70 0.12 -17.01
C GLN A 136 -0.32 -0.94 -17.45
N PHE A 137 -1.58 -0.79 -17.05
CA PHE A 137 -2.61 -1.82 -17.21
C PHE A 137 -3.72 -1.38 -18.17
N ASP A 138 -4.37 -2.36 -18.81
CA ASP A 138 -5.51 -2.16 -19.67
C ASP A 138 -6.84 -2.23 -18.89
N GLY A 139 -7.89 -1.64 -19.49
CA GLY A 139 -9.24 -1.69 -18.91
C GLY A 139 -9.45 -0.80 -17.68
N LEU A 140 -8.51 0.10 -17.37
CA LEU A 140 -8.55 0.97 -16.20
C LEU A 140 -9.08 2.38 -16.46
N GLN A 141 -9.64 2.64 -17.64
CA GLN A 141 -10.24 3.93 -17.97
C GLN A 141 -11.50 4.19 -17.14
N VAL A 142 -11.74 5.44 -16.76
CA VAL A 142 -12.98 5.83 -16.08
C VAL A 142 -14.19 5.42 -16.92
N GLY A 143 -15.14 4.71 -16.31
CA GLY A 143 -16.30 4.11 -16.99
C GLY A 143 -16.10 2.66 -17.45
N SER A 144 -14.88 2.12 -17.38
CA SER A 144 -14.61 0.71 -17.67
C SER A 144 -15.10 -0.19 -16.53
N LYS A 145 -15.27 -1.47 -16.85
CA LYS A 145 -15.63 -2.53 -15.89
C LYS A 145 -14.53 -3.57 -15.85
N LEU A 146 -14.00 -3.82 -14.67
CA LEU A 146 -13.09 -4.93 -14.39
C LEU A 146 -13.85 -6.09 -13.78
N LYS A 147 -13.47 -7.32 -14.13
CA LYS A 147 -14.03 -8.54 -13.52
C LYS A 147 -12.96 -9.23 -12.71
N PHE A 148 -13.16 -9.32 -11.40
CA PHE A 148 -12.40 -10.18 -10.52
C PHE A 148 -13.27 -10.75 -9.40
N ARG A 149 -12.89 -11.94 -8.91
CA ARG A 149 -13.68 -12.69 -7.91
C ARG A 149 -15.15 -12.88 -8.30
N GLY A 150 -15.41 -13.11 -9.62
CA GLY A 150 -16.77 -13.33 -10.12
C GLY A 150 -17.69 -12.11 -10.17
N SER A 151 -17.19 -10.93 -9.78
CA SER A 151 -17.95 -9.69 -9.75
C SER A 151 -17.36 -8.63 -10.67
N TYR A 152 -18.22 -7.74 -11.19
CA TYR A 152 -17.79 -6.57 -11.94
C TYR A 152 -17.59 -5.37 -11.02
N TRP A 153 -16.56 -4.59 -11.31
CA TRP A 153 -16.16 -3.38 -10.61
C TRP A 153 -16.07 -2.24 -11.58
N ASP A 154 -16.71 -1.12 -11.26
CA ASP A 154 -16.73 0.06 -12.10
C ASP A 154 -15.54 0.96 -11.77
N VAL A 155 -14.73 1.32 -12.76
CA VAL A 155 -13.67 2.31 -12.58
C VAL A 155 -14.30 3.71 -12.58
N VAL A 156 -14.24 4.42 -11.47
CA VAL A 156 -14.92 5.71 -11.26
C VAL A 156 -13.97 6.88 -11.16
N GLY A 157 -12.68 6.65 -10.96
CA GLY A 157 -11.70 7.72 -10.86
C GLY A 157 -10.26 7.27 -11.04
N VAL A 158 -9.41 8.24 -11.34
CA VAL A 158 -7.95 8.09 -11.37
C VAL A 158 -7.37 9.08 -10.36
N PHE A 159 -6.45 8.63 -9.52
CA PHE A 159 -5.80 9.45 -8.51
C PHE A 159 -4.27 9.42 -8.63
N GLU A 160 -3.63 10.41 -8.04
CA GLU A 160 -2.18 10.52 -7.92
C GLU A 160 -1.81 10.90 -6.48
N THR A 161 -0.81 10.22 -5.92
CA THR A 161 -0.19 10.53 -4.62
C THR A 161 1.29 10.86 -4.76
N LYS A 162 1.88 10.58 -5.94
CA LYS A 162 3.32 10.70 -6.27
C LYS A 162 4.21 9.78 -5.45
N ASP A 163 3.66 8.67 -4.98
CA ASP A 163 4.34 7.67 -4.17
C ASP A 163 3.95 6.23 -4.60
N ALA A 164 4.21 5.24 -3.75
CA ALA A 164 3.94 3.83 -4.05
C ALA A 164 2.45 3.53 -4.30
N HIS A 165 1.54 4.31 -3.70
CA HIS A 165 0.10 4.12 -3.87
C HIS A 165 -0.37 4.40 -5.30
N ASP A 166 0.41 5.12 -6.12
CA ASP A 166 0.11 5.31 -7.54
C ASP A 166 0.05 3.99 -8.32
N SER A 167 0.63 2.93 -7.79
CA SER A 167 0.61 1.59 -8.42
C SER A 167 -0.52 0.69 -7.93
N GLU A 168 -1.45 1.23 -7.13
CA GLU A 168 -2.54 0.47 -6.52
C GLU A 168 -3.91 0.77 -7.15
N LEU A 169 -4.86 -0.14 -6.90
CA LEU A 169 -6.29 0.09 -7.06
C LEU A 169 -6.90 0.32 -5.67
N TRP A 170 -7.81 1.28 -5.54
CA TRP A 170 -8.48 1.59 -4.28
C TRP A 170 -9.98 1.39 -4.39
N ALA A 171 -10.58 0.82 -3.35
CA ALA A 171 -12.03 0.61 -3.24
C ALA A 171 -12.50 0.73 -1.79
N ASP A 172 -13.80 0.67 -1.59
CA ASP A 172 -14.41 0.62 -0.26
C ASP A 172 -13.99 -0.64 0.51
N LEU A 173 -13.57 -0.47 1.77
CA LEU A 173 -13.05 -1.55 2.62
C LEU A 173 -14.06 -2.70 2.79
N ASP A 174 -15.29 -2.39 3.17
CA ASP A 174 -16.32 -3.43 3.44
C ASP A 174 -16.66 -4.20 2.15
N THR A 175 -16.66 -3.50 1.01
CA THR A 175 -16.88 -4.12 -0.30
C THR A 175 -15.75 -5.06 -0.68
N VAL A 176 -14.49 -4.67 -0.43
CA VAL A 176 -13.32 -5.53 -0.68
C VAL A 176 -13.33 -6.72 0.28
N GLN A 177 -13.59 -6.51 1.57
CA GLN A 177 -13.71 -7.60 2.55
C GLN A 177 -14.72 -8.64 2.11
N SER A 178 -15.92 -8.20 1.72
CA SER A 178 -16.99 -9.09 1.25
C SER A 178 -16.57 -9.86 -0.01
N ALA A 179 -16.01 -9.19 -1.01
CA ALA A 179 -15.64 -9.80 -2.27
C ALA A 179 -14.50 -10.82 -2.15
N PHE A 180 -13.57 -10.60 -1.22
CA PHE A 180 -12.39 -11.45 -1.01
C PHE A 180 -12.53 -12.42 0.17
N GLY A 181 -13.69 -12.44 0.83
CA GLY A 181 -13.95 -13.32 2.00
C GLY A 181 -13.02 -13.01 3.17
N ARG A 182 -12.74 -11.73 3.42
CA ARG A 182 -11.90 -11.26 4.52
C ARG A 182 -12.75 -10.60 5.60
N SER A 183 -12.47 -10.89 6.88
CA SER A 183 -13.23 -10.36 8.02
C SER A 183 -12.46 -9.28 8.80
N GLY A 184 -11.19 -9.07 8.49
CA GLY A 184 -10.29 -8.13 9.18
C GLY A 184 -9.59 -7.19 8.21
N MET A 185 -8.64 -6.45 8.74
CA MET A 185 -7.83 -5.44 8.06
C MET A 185 -6.37 -5.86 8.03
N SER A 186 -5.65 -5.40 7.05
CA SER A 186 -4.19 -5.55 6.97
C SER A 186 -3.48 -4.58 7.92
N SER A 187 -4.01 -3.37 8.01
CA SER A 187 -3.41 -2.29 8.79
C SER A 187 -4.47 -1.31 9.29
N VAL A 188 -4.10 -0.51 10.27
CA VAL A 188 -4.79 0.73 10.62
C VAL A 188 -3.80 1.87 10.42
N VAL A 189 -4.16 2.81 9.55
CA VAL A 189 -3.37 4.02 9.31
C VAL A 189 -4.02 5.18 10.06
N VAL A 190 -3.21 5.96 10.76
CA VAL A 190 -3.68 7.06 11.59
C VAL A 190 -2.84 8.31 11.36
N ARG A 191 -3.46 9.49 11.48
CA ARG A 191 -2.76 10.77 11.53
C ARG A 191 -2.58 11.19 12.98
N LEU A 192 -1.37 11.61 13.32
CA LEU A 192 -1.01 12.03 14.67
C LEU A 192 -1.37 13.50 14.91
N ASN A 193 -1.68 13.85 16.16
CA ASN A 193 -1.95 15.21 16.58
C ASN A 193 -0.71 16.12 16.43
N TYR A 194 0.49 15.55 16.70
CA TYR A 194 1.79 16.21 16.60
C TYR A 194 2.88 15.14 16.41
N SER A 195 4.03 15.51 15.87
CA SER A 195 5.09 14.58 15.50
C SER A 195 5.62 13.73 16.68
N LYS A 196 5.70 14.30 17.90
CA LYS A 196 6.12 13.54 19.09
C LYS A 196 5.06 12.61 19.66
N ALA A 197 3.82 12.65 19.17
CA ALA A 197 2.75 11.76 19.61
C ALA A 197 2.98 10.30 19.21
N PHE A 198 3.90 10.04 18.30
CA PHE A 198 4.25 8.68 17.84
C PHE A 198 4.75 7.78 18.98
N ASP A 199 5.70 8.25 19.79
CA ASP A 199 6.26 7.46 20.88
C ASP A 199 5.21 7.14 21.94
N ASP A 200 4.31 8.09 22.21
CA ASP A 200 3.20 7.90 23.13
C ASP A 200 2.18 6.88 22.60
N LEU A 201 1.83 6.98 21.34
CA LEU A 201 0.97 6.00 20.66
C LEU A 201 1.59 4.60 20.75
N LYS A 202 2.83 4.46 20.31
CA LYS A 202 3.56 3.19 20.31
C LYS A 202 3.62 2.58 21.70
N ARG A 203 3.97 3.37 22.72
CA ARG A 203 4.05 2.90 24.11
C ARG A 203 2.70 2.39 24.62
N ARG A 204 1.59 3.14 24.38
CA ARG A 204 0.26 2.74 24.86
C ARG A 204 -0.26 1.50 24.16
N LEU A 205 -0.18 1.45 22.82
CA LEU A 205 -0.66 0.30 22.06
C LEU A 205 0.16 -0.97 22.35
N SER A 206 1.48 -0.84 22.57
CA SER A 206 2.33 -1.98 22.92
C SER A 206 2.15 -2.46 24.38
N ALA A 207 1.65 -1.60 25.25
CA ALA A 207 1.37 -1.96 26.65
C ALA A 207 -0.04 -2.51 26.86
N ASP A 208 -0.93 -2.39 25.88
CA ASP A 208 -2.31 -2.88 25.97
C ASP A 208 -2.33 -4.42 25.80
N PRO A 209 -2.76 -5.18 26.82
CA PRO A 209 -2.79 -6.65 26.76
C PRO A 209 -3.81 -7.19 25.74
N GLN A 210 -4.76 -6.39 25.28
CA GLN A 210 -5.74 -6.77 24.27
C GLN A 210 -5.19 -6.64 22.85
N LEU A 211 -4.03 -6.00 22.68
CA LEU A 211 -3.41 -5.73 21.39
C LEU A 211 -2.07 -6.45 21.23
N THR A 212 -1.89 -7.10 20.10
CA THR A 212 -0.57 -7.60 19.68
C THR A 212 -0.23 -6.91 18.37
N VAL A 213 0.38 -5.73 18.47
CA VAL A 213 0.60 -4.84 17.31
C VAL A 213 2.03 -4.32 17.23
N ASP A 214 2.45 -4.04 16.01
CA ASP A 214 3.64 -3.26 15.68
C ASP A 214 3.23 -1.89 15.18
N VAL A 215 3.79 -0.85 15.78
CA VAL A 215 3.54 0.56 15.41
C VAL A 215 4.78 1.13 14.77
N LYS A 216 4.64 1.64 13.55
CA LYS A 216 5.71 2.31 12.79
C LYS A 216 5.20 3.65 12.27
N THR A 217 6.11 4.60 12.03
CA THR A 217 5.72 5.72 11.16
C THR A 217 5.48 5.17 9.75
N GLU A 218 4.61 5.78 8.99
CA GLU A 218 4.37 5.35 7.60
C GLU A 218 5.66 5.43 6.78
N GLN A 219 6.45 6.46 7.00
CA GLN A 219 7.76 6.63 6.36
C GLN A 219 8.74 5.50 6.71
N ASP A 220 8.88 5.14 8.00
CA ASP A 220 9.77 4.04 8.42
C ASP A 220 9.28 2.69 7.87
N TYR A 221 7.96 2.49 7.78
CA TYR A 221 7.39 1.29 7.21
C TYR A 221 7.82 1.12 5.75
N PHE A 222 7.59 2.10 4.89
CA PHE A 222 7.97 2.02 3.48
C PHE A 222 9.48 1.98 3.27
N SER A 223 10.25 2.71 4.07
CA SER A 223 11.72 2.64 4.04
C SER A 223 12.24 1.25 4.40
N SER A 224 11.64 0.59 5.39
CA SER A 224 12.02 -0.78 5.77
C SER A 224 11.68 -1.80 4.70
N GLN A 225 10.55 -1.64 3.99
CA GLN A 225 10.19 -2.49 2.85
C GLN A 225 11.21 -2.35 1.71
N SER A 226 11.62 -1.12 1.43
CA SER A 226 12.64 -0.82 0.43
C SER A 226 13.98 -1.48 0.75
N SER A 227 14.46 -1.35 1.98
CA SER A 227 15.72 -1.95 2.43
C SER A 227 15.71 -3.48 2.34
N SER A 228 14.59 -4.11 2.70
CA SER A 228 14.41 -5.56 2.60
C SER A 228 14.49 -6.04 1.14
N LEU A 229 13.80 -5.38 0.23
CA LEU A 229 13.83 -5.71 -1.20
C LEU A 229 15.23 -5.48 -1.80
N SER A 230 15.89 -4.38 -1.45
CA SER A 230 17.24 -4.07 -1.93
C SER A 230 18.27 -5.08 -1.44
N SER A 231 18.16 -5.56 -0.21
CA SER A 231 19.04 -6.59 0.32
C SER A 231 18.87 -7.94 -0.40
N GLN A 232 17.63 -8.30 -0.74
CA GLN A 232 17.34 -9.52 -1.53
C GLN A 232 17.91 -9.43 -2.95
N ILE A 233 17.74 -8.29 -3.62
CA ILE A 233 18.30 -8.05 -4.96
C ILE A 233 19.85 -8.06 -4.90
N GLY A 234 20.45 -7.43 -3.88
CA GLY A 234 21.89 -7.44 -3.65
C GLY A 234 22.45 -8.85 -3.42
N SER A 235 21.75 -9.68 -2.66
CA SER A 235 22.15 -11.08 -2.44
C SER A 235 22.12 -11.89 -3.72
N LEU A 236 21.11 -11.72 -4.56
CA LEU A 236 21.03 -12.36 -5.88
C LEU A 236 22.16 -11.88 -6.81
N SER A 237 22.48 -10.59 -6.80
CA SER A 237 23.58 -10.01 -7.57
C SER A 237 24.92 -10.61 -7.16
N ASN A 238 25.16 -10.78 -5.85
CA ASN A 238 26.39 -11.39 -5.34
C ASN A 238 26.51 -12.88 -5.74
N ILE A 239 25.41 -13.64 -5.72
CA ILE A 239 25.39 -15.04 -6.18
C ILE A 239 25.77 -15.13 -7.65
N VAL A 240 25.19 -14.28 -8.50
CA VAL A 240 25.51 -14.24 -9.94
C VAL A 240 26.98 -13.88 -10.17
N THR A 241 27.51 -12.95 -9.39
CA THR A 241 28.93 -12.55 -9.48
C THR A 241 29.90 -13.67 -9.02
N CYS A 242 29.51 -14.49 -8.04
CA CYS A 242 30.32 -15.62 -7.55
C CYS A 242 30.31 -16.83 -8.48
N ILE A 243 29.30 -17.00 -9.33
CA ILE A 243 29.18 -18.14 -10.28
C ILE A 243 29.98 -17.85 -11.59
N MET A 244 30.39 -16.64 -11.81
CA MET A 244 31.16 -16.20 -12.98
C MET A 244 32.64 -16.06 -12.71
#